data_83a0bb136a9a5bfa23166bb097d53689
#
_entry.id   83a0bb136a9a5bfa23166bb097d53689
#
_cell.length_a   1.000
_cell.length_b   1.000
_cell.length_c   1.000
_cell.angle_alpha   90.00
_cell.angle_beta   90.00
_cell.angle_gamma   90.00
#
_symmetry.space_group_name_H-M   'P 1'
#
loop_
_entity.id
_entity.type
_entity.pdbx_description
1 polymer ?
#
loop_
_entity_poly.entity_id
_entity_poly.type
_entity_poly.pdbx_seq_one_letter_code
_entity_poly.pdbx_strand_id
1 'polypeptide(L)'
;MTEKEMYNLINSQNNQQSNGFAVNEKERGISGVFSALMRKVYTWMTLALLITGVTAYGVASSPTLLMTLMTSRGLLFGLIIAELALVFIITGALQRLSLTTATLLFIVYSVLNGAMLSSVFVVYTMTSIAKVFFITAGTFGAMAFYGYTTKKDLTSLGKI
;
A
#
# COMPACT_ATOMS: atom_id res chain seq x y z
N MET A 1 -36.21 0.46 -49.02
CA MET A 1 -35.04 -0.14 -48.34
C MET A 1 -34.59 -1.32 -49.18
N THR A 2 -33.41 -1.25 -49.74
CA THR A 2 -32.89 -2.32 -50.60
C THR A 2 -32.27 -3.43 -49.77
N GLU A 3 -32.23 -4.66 -50.31
CA GLU A 3 -31.66 -5.82 -49.61
C GLU A 3 -30.18 -5.58 -49.18
N LYS A 4 -29.42 -4.80 -49.94
CA LYS A 4 -28.08 -4.37 -49.62
C LYS A 4 -28.02 -3.42 -48.42
N GLU A 5 -28.98 -2.53 -48.25
CA GLU A 5 -29.00 -1.61 -47.09
C GLU A 5 -29.30 -2.37 -45.81
N MET A 6 -30.21 -3.35 -45.88
CA MET A 6 -30.55 -4.21 -44.74
C MET A 6 -29.36 -5.07 -44.33
N TYR A 7 -28.61 -5.65 -45.27
CA TYR A 7 -27.42 -6.43 -45.02
C TYR A 7 -26.29 -5.57 -44.34
N ASN A 8 -26.09 -4.34 -44.83
CA ASN A 8 -25.10 -3.41 -44.27
C ASN A 8 -25.47 -2.97 -42.84
N LEU A 9 -26.74 -2.76 -42.56
CA LEU A 9 -27.24 -2.41 -41.24
C LEU A 9 -27.03 -3.56 -40.22
N ILE A 10 -27.40 -4.79 -40.61
CA ILE A 10 -27.18 -5.97 -39.78
C ILE A 10 -25.73 -6.20 -39.49
N ASN A 11 -24.84 -6.04 -40.51
CA ASN A 11 -23.42 -6.24 -40.35
C ASN A 11 -22.75 -5.14 -39.51
N SER A 12 -23.25 -3.90 -39.58
CA SER A 12 -22.79 -2.80 -38.71
C SER A 12 -23.22 -2.99 -37.27
N GLN A 13 -24.45 -3.47 -37.03
CA GLN A 13 -24.93 -3.78 -35.69
C GLN A 13 -24.14 -4.94 -35.07
N ASN A 14 -23.89 -6.02 -35.81
CA ASN A 14 -23.11 -7.15 -35.35
C ASN A 14 -21.65 -6.74 -35.01
N ASN A 15 -21.03 -5.89 -35.82
CA ASN A 15 -19.69 -5.35 -35.53
C ASN A 15 -19.65 -4.45 -34.31
N GLN A 16 -20.67 -3.62 -34.09
CA GLN A 16 -20.75 -2.79 -32.89
C GLN A 16 -20.97 -3.64 -31.63
N GLN A 17 -21.80 -4.66 -31.74
CA GLN A 17 -22.08 -5.58 -30.64
C GLN A 17 -20.85 -6.43 -30.29
N SER A 18 -20.13 -6.98 -31.26
CA SER A 18 -18.90 -7.74 -31.02
C SER A 18 -17.78 -6.89 -30.44
N ASN A 19 -17.63 -5.65 -30.91
CA ASN A 19 -16.66 -4.70 -30.35
C ASN A 19 -17.04 -4.32 -28.91
N GLY A 20 -18.31 -4.12 -28.61
CA GLY A 20 -18.81 -3.83 -27.26
C GLY A 20 -18.55 -4.99 -26.28
N PHE A 21 -18.75 -6.24 -26.73
CA PHE A 21 -18.42 -7.41 -25.90
C PHE A 21 -16.92 -7.54 -25.64
N ALA A 22 -16.07 -7.36 -26.66
CA ALA A 22 -14.62 -7.45 -26.53
C ALA A 22 -14.05 -6.36 -25.59
N VAL A 23 -14.58 -5.13 -25.66
CA VAL A 23 -14.19 -4.03 -24.76
C VAL A 23 -14.60 -4.35 -23.33
N ASN A 24 -15.82 -4.83 -23.10
CA ASN A 24 -16.33 -5.18 -21.78
C ASN A 24 -15.54 -6.34 -21.12
N GLU A 25 -15.17 -7.37 -21.89
CA GLU A 25 -14.33 -8.46 -21.40
C GLU A 25 -12.92 -7.98 -21.02
N LYS A 26 -12.34 -7.10 -21.84
CA LYS A 26 -11.03 -6.51 -21.59
C LYS A 26 -11.04 -5.62 -20.33
N GLU A 27 -12.07 -4.80 -20.15
CA GLU A 27 -12.25 -3.98 -18.95
C GLU A 27 -12.46 -4.82 -17.70
N ARG A 28 -13.25 -5.88 -17.77
CA ARG A 28 -13.44 -6.83 -16.65
C ARG A 28 -12.15 -7.57 -16.30
N GLY A 29 -11.38 -7.97 -17.30
CA GLY A 29 -10.06 -8.58 -17.10
C GLY A 29 -9.09 -7.65 -16.40
N ILE A 30 -9.00 -6.40 -16.85
CA ILE A 30 -8.13 -5.38 -16.26
C ILE A 30 -8.56 -5.04 -14.82
N SER A 31 -9.84 -4.86 -14.58
CA SER A 31 -10.36 -4.57 -13.22
C SER A 31 -10.14 -5.72 -12.24
N GLY A 32 -10.26 -6.97 -12.70
CA GLY A 32 -9.98 -8.16 -11.89
C GLY A 32 -8.50 -8.27 -11.50
N VAL A 33 -7.60 -8.04 -12.45
CA VAL A 33 -6.15 -8.04 -12.21
C VAL A 33 -5.76 -6.88 -11.27
N PHE A 34 -6.32 -5.70 -11.47
CA PHE A 34 -6.07 -4.54 -10.63
C PHE A 34 -6.53 -4.78 -9.18
N SER A 35 -7.72 -5.34 -8.99
CA SER A 35 -8.25 -5.69 -7.67
C SER A 35 -7.39 -6.74 -6.96
N ALA A 36 -6.89 -7.74 -7.67
CA ALA A 36 -5.99 -8.76 -7.12
C ALA A 36 -4.63 -8.16 -6.72
N LEU A 37 -4.07 -7.26 -7.52
CA LEU A 37 -2.83 -6.54 -7.21
C LEU A 37 -3.01 -5.65 -5.98
N MET A 38 -4.08 -4.88 -5.90
CA MET A 38 -4.38 -4.02 -4.76
C MET A 38 -4.48 -4.83 -3.47
N ARG A 39 -5.19 -5.96 -3.48
CA ARG A 39 -5.30 -6.85 -2.32
C ARG A 39 -3.93 -7.33 -1.85
N LYS A 40 -3.06 -7.71 -2.77
CA LYS A 40 -1.69 -8.15 -2.47
C LYS A 40 -0.85 -7.03 -1.85
N VAL A 41 -0.94 -5.82 -2.40
CA VAL A 41 -0.26 -4.64 -1.86
C VAL A 41 -0.73 -4.33 -0.44
N TYR A 42 -2.04 -4.29 -0.19
CA TYR A 42 -2.59 -4.04 1.15
C TYR A 42 -2.16 -5.10 2.17
N THR A 43 -2.11 -6.37 1.76
CA THR A 43 -1.63 -7.45 2.65
C THR A 43 -0.17 -7.23 3.03
N TRP A 44 0.70 -6.88 2.09
CA TRP A 44 2.11 -6.59 2.36
C TRP A 44 2.29 -5.34 3.22
N MET A 45 1.52 -4.29 2.98
CA MET A 45 1.52 -3.08 3.82
C MET A 45 1.12 -3.39 5.26
N THR A 46 0.08 -4.19 5.46
CA THR A 46 -0.36 -4.61 6.80
C THR A 46 0.73 -5.42 7.50
N LEU A 47 1.38 -6.35 6.79
CA LEU A 47 2.48 -7.14 7.33
C LEU A 47 3.66 -6.23 7.75
N ALA A 48 4.03 -5.27 6.92
CA ALA A 48 5.08 -4.30 7.23
C ALA A 48 4.75 -3.49 8.49
N LEU A 49 3.52 -2.99 8.59
CA LEU A 49 3.07 -2.23 9.76
C LEU A 49 3.09 -3.07 11.05
N LEU A 50 2.73 -4.36 10.96
CA LEU A 50 2.83 -5.28 12.09
C LEU A 50 4.28 -5.47 12.53
N ILE A 51 5.20 -5.74 11.60
CA ILE A 51 6.64 -5.88 11.88
C ILE A 51 7.18 -4.60 12.52
N THR A 52 6.88 -3.43 11.94
CA THR A 52 7.27 -2.12 12.45
C THR A 52 6.75 -1.89 13.86
N GLY A 53 5.46 -2.17 14.11
CA GLY A 53 4.85 -2.01 15.42
C GLY A 53 5.44 -2.93 16.50
N VAL A 54 5.63 -4.20 16.17
CA VAL A 54 6.24 -5.19 17.08
C VAL A 54 7.69 -4.79 17.41
N THR A 55 8.46 -4.37 16.40
CA THR A 55 9.84 -3.93 16.60
C THR A 55 9.90 -2.66 17.43
N ALA A 56 9.05 -1.68 17.17
CA ALA A 56 8.99 -0.42 17.93
C ALA A 56 8.65 -0.68 19.39
N TYR A 57 7.67 -1.54 19.65
CA TYR A 57 7.30 -1.94 21.01
C TYR A 57 8.43 -2.73 21.70
N GLY A 58 9.06 -3.68 20.99
CA GLY A 58 10.16 -4.48 21.51
C GLY A 58 11.36 -3.63 21.94
N VAL A 59 11.76 -2.66 21.10
CA VAL A 59 12.85 -1.72 21.40
C VAL A 59 12.45 -0.80 22.56
N ALA A 60 11.23 -0.27 22.56
CA ALA A 60 10.72 0.60 23.61
C ALA A 60 10.63 -0.11 24.98
N SER A 61 10.35 -1.42 24.99
CA SER A 61 10.27 -2.24 26.20
C SER A 61 11.63 -2.59 26.79
N SER A 62 12.74 -2.36 26.05
CA SER A 62 14.10 -2.63 26.51
C SER A 62 14.82 -1.32 26.86
N PRO A 63 14.93 -0.96 28.17
CA PRO A 63 15.57 0.30 28.57
C PRO A 63 16.98 0.49 28.02
N THR A 64 17.74 -0.60 27.96
CA THR A 64 19.13 -0.58 27.44
C THR A 64 19.19 -0.23 25.95
N LEU A 65 18.35 -0.87 25.12
CA LEU A 65 18.29 -0.59 23.68
C LEU A 65 17.80 0.84 23.44
N LEU A 66 16.76 1.24 24.16
CA LEU A 66 16.17 2.57 24.03
C LEU A 66 17.17 3.66 24.44
N MET A 67 17.86 3.50 25.57
CA MET A 67 18.91 4.43 25.99
C MET A 67 20.08 4.50 25.01
N THR A 68 20.54 3.36 24.53
CA THR A 68 21.62 3.31 23.52
C THR A 68 21.23 4.09 22.25
N LEU A 69 20.01 3.88 21.80
CA LEU A 69 19.47 4.55 20.61
C LEU A 69 19.37 6.08 20.84
N MET A 70 18.88 6.50 22.02
CA MET A 70 18.66 7.91 22.36
C MET A 70 19.97 8.66 22.64
N THR A 71 20.95 8.01 23.26
CA THR A 71 22.21 8.65 23.67
C THR A 71 23.20 8.74 22.52
N SER A 72 23.19 7.77 21.61
CA SER A 72 24.14 7.71 20.50
C SER A 72 23.65 8.48 19.28
N ARG A 73 24.00 9.76 19.17
CA ARG A 73 23.68 10.57 17.97
C ARG A 73 24.15 9.91 16.67
N GLY A 74 25.35 9.28 16.69
CA GLY A 74 25.87 8.58 15.53
C GLY A 74 25.02 7.40 15.10
N LEU A 75 24.43 6.67 16.04
CA LEU A 75 23.53 5.55 15.76
C LEU A 75 22.21 6.03 15.16
N LEU A 76 21.65 7.11 15.67
CA LEU A 76 20.44 7.72 15.08
C LEU A 76 20.68 8.20 13.64
N PHE A 77 21.78 8.94 13.40
CA PHE A 77 22.12 9.37 12.05
C PHE A 77 22.42 8.19 11.13
N GLY A 78 23.10 7.15 11.64
CA GLY A 78 23.35 5.92 10.91
C GLY A 78 22.07 5.19 10.49
N LEU A 79 21.07 5.12 11.38
CA LEU A 79 19.74 4.56 11.06
C LEU A 79 19.03 5.36 9.97
N ILE A 80 19.02 6.69 10.07
CA ILE A 80 18.40 7.56 9.06
C ILE A 80 19.06 7.33 7.69
N ILE A 81 20.39 7.30 7.66
CA ILE A 81 21.14 7.08 6.42
C ILE A 81 20.85 5.68 5.86
N ALA A 82 20.79 4.65 6.73
CA ALA A 82 20.47 3.28 6.34
C ALA A 82 19.06 3.16 5.76
N GLU A 83 18.06 3.81 6.37
CA GLU A 83 16.69 3.85 5.86
C GLU A 83 16.62 4.51 4.48
N LEU A 84 17.24 5.67 4.32
CA LEU A 84 17.29 6.37 3.03
C LEU A 84 18.00 5.52 1.97
N ALA A 85 19.14 4.92 2.32
CA ALA A 85 19.87 4.03 1.41
C ALA A 85 19.01 2.84 0.97
N LEU A 86 18.29 2.21 1.90
CA LEU A 86 17.37 1.11 1.58
C LEU A 86 16.26 1.54 0.63
N VAL A 87 15.66 2.71 0.85
CA VAL A 87 14.63 3.24 -0.05
C VAL A 87 15.19 3.45 -1.45
N PHE A 88 16.38 4.05 -1.57
CA PHE A 88 17.05 4.25 -2.86
C PHE A 88 17.40 2.93 -3.55
N ILE A 89 17.89 1.94 -2.79
CA ILE A 89 18.23 0.60 -3.31
C ILE A 89 16.97 -0.10 -3.81
N ILE A 90 15.91 -0.13 -2.99
CA ILE A 90 14.64 -0.79 -3.35
C ILE A 90 14.05 -0.12 -4.59
N THR A 91 13.97 1.21 -4.62
CA THR A 91 13.35 1.94 -5.73
C THR A 91 14.17 1.87 -7.00
N GLY A 92 15.49 2.04 -6.90
CA GLY A 92 16.40 2.06 -8.06
C GLY A 92 16.67 0.68 -8.65
N ALA A 93 16.65 -0.37 -7.83
CA ALA A 93 16.94 -1.73 -8.26
C ALA A 93 15.69 -2.61 -8.44
N LEU A 94 14.48 -2.05 -8.26
CA LEU A 94 13.22 -2.80 -8.24
C LEU A 94 13.03 -3.72 -9.46
N GLN A 95 13.48 -3.28 -10.64
CA GLN A 95 13.38 -4.04 -11.88
C GLN A 95 14.43 -5.18 -12.01
N ARG A 96 15.47 -5.16 -11.18
CA ARG A 96 16.57 -6.12 -11.20
C ARG A 96 16.58 -7.06 -10.00
N LEU A 97 15.81 -6.75 -8.96
CA LEU A 97 15.73 -7.52 -7.74
C LEU A 97 14.82 -8.74 -7.93
N SER A 98 15.27 -9.88 -7.40
CA SER A 98 14.37 -11.03 -7.25
C SER A 98 13.28 -10.72 -6.22
N LEU A 99 12.12 -11.38 -6.34
CA LEU A 99 11.01 -11.21 -5.38
C LEU A 99 11.46 -11.49 -3.94
N THR A 100 12.31 -12.49 -3.74
CA THR A 100 12.85 -12.85 -2.43
C THR A 100 13.72 -11.74 -1.86
N THR A 101 14.62 -11.18 -2.67
CA THR A 101 15.51 -10.09 -2.24
C THR A 101 14.70 -8.81 -1.92
N ALA A 102 13.73 -8.48 -2.76
CA ALA A 102 12.84 -7.34 -2.51
C ALA A 102 12.06 -7.50 -1.19
N THR A 103 11.56 -8.71 -0.91
CA THR A 103 10.85 -9.02 0.33
C THR A 103 11.78 -8.91 1.56
N LEU A 104 13.01 -9.43 1.48
CA LEU A 104 13.97 -9.30 2.58
C LEU A 104 14.33 -7.86 2.87
N LEU A 105 14.62 -7.07 1.83
CA LEU A 105 14.90 -5.63 1.99
C LEU A 105 13.71 -4.88 2.60
N PHE A 106 12.51 -5.25 2.22
CA PHE A 106 11.29 -4.66 2.77
C PHE A 106 11.09 -5.00 4.26
N ILE A 107 11.39 -6.23 4.67
CA ILE A 107 11.36 -6.65 6.07
C ILE A 107 12.42 -5.88 6.88
N VAL A 108 13.66 -5.80 6.37
CA VAL A 108 14.74 -5.04 7.01
C VAL A 108 14.36 -3.57 7.16
N TYR A 109 13.80 -2.97 6.13
CA TYR A 109 13.28 -1.60 6.18
C TYR A 109 12.20 -1.44 7.27
N SER A 110 11.26 -2.38 7.37
CA SER A 110 10.20 -2.35 8.38
C SER A 110 10.74 -2.45 9.81
N VAL A 111 11.80 -3.24 10.02
CA VAL A 111 12.49 -3.36 11.31
C VAL A 111 13.23 -2.08 11.67
N LEU A 112 13.98 -1.48 10.74
CA LEU A 112 14.67 -0.21 10.97
C LEU A 112 13.68 0.92 11.29
N ASN A 113 12.60 1.02 10.52
CA ASN A 113 11.52 1.96 10.77
C ASN A 113 10.90 1.77 12.16
N GLY A 114 10.70 0.51 12.58
CA GLY A 114 10.22 0.19 13.92
C GLY A 114 11.20 0.64 15.02
N ALA A 115 12.50 0.44 14.80
CA ALA A 115 13.51 0.91 15.74
C ALA A 115 13.50 2.45 15.87
N MET A 116 13.37 3.17 14.75
CA MET A 116 13.24 4.64 14.77
C MET A 116 11.96 5.09 15.47
N LEU A 117 10.83 4.45 15.19
CA LEU A 117 9.55 4.76 15.81
C LEU A 117 9.50 4.44 17.30
N SER A 118 10.43 3.61 17.83
CA SER A 118 10.52 3.36 19.27
C SER A 118 10.75 4.64 20.08
N SER A 119 11.37 5.65 19.51
CA SER A 119 11.56 6.97 20.13
C SER A 119 10.25 7.69 20.45
N VAL A 120 9.20 7.41 19.71
CA VAL A 120 7.86 7.98 19.93
C VAL A 120 7.29 7.54 21.30
N PHE A 121 7.60 6.32 21.73
CA PHE A 121 7.17 5.80 23.05
C PHE A 121 7.84 6.50 24.24
N VAL A 122 8.93 7.22 24.01
CA VAL A 122 9.58 8.05 25.04
C VAL A 122 8.88 9.39 25.18
N VAL A 123 8.46 9.96 24.06
CA VAL A 123 7.87 11.32 23.99
C VAL A 123 6.37 11.28 24.30
N TYR A 124 5.69 10.23 23.87
CA TYR A 124 4.24 10.09 24.00
C TYR A 124 3.85 8.93 24.91
N THR A 125 2.79 9.13 25.69
CA THR A 125 2.24 8.05 26.52
C THR A 125 1.58 6.98 25.64
N MET A 126 1.62 5.72 26.11
CA MET A 126 0.94 4.59 25.45
C MET A 126 -0.53 4.89 25.16
N THR A 127 -1.21 5.57 26.09
CA THR A 127 -2.61 5.96 25.93
C THR A 127 -2.82 6.92 24.76
N SER A 128 -1.90 7.88 24.57
CA SER A 128 -1.96 8.82 23.43
C SER A 128 -1.72 8.12 22.10
N ILE A 129 -0.72 7.24 22.06
CA ILE A 129 -0.40 6.43 20.86
C ILE A 129 -1.60 5.55 20.49
N ALA A 130 -2.18 4.85 21.47
CA ALA A 130 -3.36 4.01 21.26
C ALA A 130 -4.57 4.82 20.75
N LYS A 131 -4.85 5.99 21.34
CA LYS A 131 -5.94 6.87 20.87
C LYS A 131 -5.78 7.27 19.41
N VAL A 132 -4.60 7.76 19.03
CA VAL A 132 -4.32 8.15 17.65
C VAL A 132 -4.46 6.95 16.71
N PHE A 133 -3.93 5.80 17.10
CA PHE A 133 -4.04 4.57 16.33
C PHE A 133 -5.50 4.17 16.08
N PHE A 134 -6.33 4.13 17.13
CA PHE A 134 -7.74 3.75 17.00
C PHE A 134 -8.55 4.76 16.19
N ILE A 135 -8.29 6.06 16.36
CA ILE A 135 -8.96 7.11 15.58
C ILE A 135 -8.58 6.95 14.09
N THR A 136 -7.31 6.78 13.79
CA THR A 136 -6.82 6.61 12.41
C THR A 136 -7.35 5.32 11.80
N ALA A 137 -7.28 4.20 12.52
CA ALA A 137 -7.81 2.92 12.07
C ALA A 137 -9.32 2.96 11.86
N GLY A 138 -10.06 3.63 12.75
CA GLY A 138 -11.50 3.83 12.61
C GLY A 138 -11.86 4.68 11.38
N THR A 139 -11.16 5.79 11.18
CA THR A 139 -11.35 6.65 10.00
C THR A 139 -11.05 5.89 8.70
N PHE A 140 -9.91 5.17 8.69
CA PHE A 140 -9.51 4.38 7.53
C PHE A 140 -10.49 3.22 7.26
N GLY A 141 -10.93 2.54 8.32
CA GLY A 141 -11.94 1.48 8.23
C GLY A 141 -13.28 1.98 7.71
N ALA A 142 -13.74 3.15 8.18
CA ALA A 142 -14.96 3.79 7.68
C ALA A 142 -14.86 4.16 6.21
N MET A 143 -13.72 4.74 5.79
CA MET A 143 -13.46 5.07 4.39
C MET A 143 -13.36 3.83 3.50
N ALA A 144 -12.70 2.77 3.98
CA ALA A 144 -12.59 1.50 3.28
C ALA A 144 -13.98 0.84 3.11
N PHE A 145 -14.80 0.84 4.16
CA PHE A 145 -16.16 0.32 4.12
C PHE A 145 -17.03 1.13 3.15
N TYR A 146 -16.93 2.45 3.19
CA TYR A 146 -17.64 3.32 2.24
C TYR A 146 -17.20 3.05 0.80
N GLY A 147 -15.90 2.93 0.54
CA GLY A 147 -15.36 2.59 -0.79
C GLY A 147 -15.81 1.21 -1.28
N TYR A 148 -15.94 0.23 -0.37
CA TYR A 148 -16.44 -1.10 -0.71
C TYR A 148 -17.94 -1.12 -1.05
N THR A 149 -18.73 -0.31 -0.35
CA THR A 149 -20.19 -0.29 -0.48
C THR A 149 -20.68 0.63 -1.60
N THR A 150 -19.89 1.65 -1.93
CA THR A 150 -20.25 2.65 -2.94
C THR A 150 -19.98 2.13 -4.36
N LYS A 151 -21.02 2.16 -5.19
CA LYS A 151 -20.94 1.87 -6.65
C LYS A 151 -20.67 3.13 -7.48
N LYS A 152 -20.52 4.29 -6.83
CA LYS A 152 -20.27 5.56 -7.50
C LYS A 152 -18.79 5.73 -7.75
N ASP A 153 -18.45 6.27 -8.91
CA ASP A 153 -17.09 6.59 -9.32
C ASP A 153 -16.52 7.68 -8.37
N LEU A 154 -15.56 7.30 -7.53
CA LEU A 154 -14.94 8.18 -6.54
C LEU A 154 -13.88 9.11 -7.14
N THR A 155 -13.64 9.02 -8.45
CA THR A 155 -12.69 9.87 -9.20
C THR A 155 -13.04 11.36 -9.05
N SER A 156 -14.31 11.67 -8.86
CA SER A 156 -14.80 13.05 -8.63
C SER A 156 -14.38 13.63 -7.27
N LEU A 157 -14.21 12.78 -6.24
CA LEU A 157 -13.78 13.20 -4.89
C LEU A 157 -12.27 13.47 -4.80
N GLY A 158 -11.48 12.89 -5.68
CA GLY A 158 -10.03 13.12 -5.76
C GLY A 158 -9.61 14.37 -6.53
N LYS A 159 -10.56 15.15 -7.04
CA LYS A 159 -10.32 16.40 -7.79
C LYS A 159 -10.54 17.68 -6.95
N ILE A 160 -10.78 17.53 -5.65
CA ILE A 160 -10.89 18.67 -4.70
C ILE A 160 -9.50 18.84 -3.98
#